data_24c408e7a449413cb98ff0de9310ae71
#
_entry.id   24c408e7a449413cb98ff0de9310ae71
#
_cell.length_a   1.000
_cell.length_b   1.000
_cell.length_c   1.000
_cell.angle_alpha   90.00
_cell.angle_beta   90.00
_cell.angle_gamma   90.00
#
_symmetry.space_group_name_H-M   'P 1'
#
loop_
_entity.id
_entity.type
_entity.pdbx_description
1 polymer ?
#
loop_
_entity_poly.entity_id
_entity_poly.type
_entity_poly.pdbx_seq_one_letter_code
_entity_poly.pdbx_strand_id
1 'polypeptide(L)'
;GYDCSGFTQTVYSVFGINLLRNAREQMTQGEVVASLAEAQPGDLAFFDHADRDPKATNISHVGLLLDNQKIIHCSGKVHIDMIDEQGIHLADGELTHHLVQIIGLMIRYQRSQQLNR
;
A
#
# COMPACT_ATOMS: atom_id res chain seq x y z
N GLY A 1 -5.65 5.50 18.23
CA GLY A 1 -5.50 5.59 16.78
C GLY A 1 -4.95 4.31 16.17
N TYR A 2 -4.97 4.26 14.86
CA TYR A 2 -4.42 3.14 14.12
C TYR A 2 -2.96 3.39 13.79
N ASP A 3 -2.14 2.33 13.78
CA ASP A 3 -0.88 2.38 13.05
C ASP A 3 -1.15 2.08 11.56
N CYS A 4 -0.10 2.11 10.72
CA CYS A 4 -0.28 1.98 9.27
C CYS A 4 -0.90 0.63 8.88
N SER A 5 -0.44 -0.46 9.47
CA SER A 5 -0.96 -1.80 9.16
C SER A 5 -2.32 -2.05 9.80
N GLY A 6 -2.58 -1.47 10.96
CA GLY A 6 -3.91 -1.55 11.60
C GLY A 6 -4.98 -0.82 10.78
N PHE A 7 -4.62 0.29 10.16
CA PHE A 7 -5.51 1.01 9.27
C PHE A 7 -5.90 0.16 8.06
N THR A 8 -4.93 -0.44 7.38
CA THR A 8 -5.22 -1.30 6.22
C THR A 8 -5.99 -2.55 6.62
N GLN A 9 -5.68 -3.14 7.79
CA GLN A 9 -6.49 -4.26 8.32
C GLN A 9 -7.96 -3.87 8.44
N THR A 10 -8.23 -2.72 9.02
CA THR A 10 -9.60 -2.26 9.27
C THR A 10 -10.34 -2.03 7.95
N VAL A 11 -9.70 -1.38 6.98
CA VAL A 11 -10.31 -1.12 5.68
C VAL A 11 -10.66 -2.44 4.97
N TYR A 12 -9.72 -3.37 4.90
CA TYR A 12 -9.95 -4.63 4.20
C TYR A 12 -10.95 -5.54 4.94
N SER A 13 -11.07 -5.42 6.25
CA SER A 13 -12.06 -6.19 7.00
C SER A 13 -13.49 -5.88 6.58
N VAL A 14 -13.74 -4.67 6.10
CA VAL A 14 -15.06 -4.28 5.57
C VAL A 14 -15.43 -5.11 4.35
N PHE A 15 -14.43 -5.59 3.59
CA PHE A 15 -14.63 -6.44 2.42
C PHE A 15 -14.53 -7.93 2.74
N GLY A 16 -14.46 -8.28 4.02
CA GLY A 16 -14.34 -9.68 4.44
C GLY A 16 -12.95 -10.26 4.27
N ILE A 17 -11.93 -9.43 4.08
CA ILE A 17 -10.55 -9.87 3.90
C ILE A 17 -9.77 -9.60 5.18
N ASN A 18 -9.20 -10.66 5.75
CA ASN A 18 -8.44 -10.58 6.98
C ASN A 18 -6.95 -10.45 6.67
N LEU A 19 -6.43 -9.22 6.78
CA LEU A 19 -5.01 -8.98 6.62
C LEU A 19 -4.26 -9.38 7.90
N LEU A 20 -3.03 -9.85 7.73
CA LEU A 20 -2.12 -10.11 8.83
C LEU A 20 -1.77 -8.81 9.55
N ARG A 21 -1.15 -8.91 10.73
CA ARG A 21 -1.09 -7.77 11.65
C ARG A 21 -0.14 -6.66 11.22
N ASN A 22 1.03 -6.99 10.64
CA ASN A 22 2.01 -5.95 10.32
C ASN A 22 2.26 -5.85 8.82
N ALA A 23 2.89 -4.75 8.40
CA ALA A 23 3.10 -4.43 7.00
C ALA A 23 3.90 -5.52 6.26
N ARG A 24 4.97 -6.00 6.86
CA ARG A 24 5.80 -7.05 6.25
C ARG A 24 4.98 -8.31 5.96
N GLU A 25 4.12 -8.70 6.88
CA GLU A 25 3.27 -9.87 6.71
C GLU A 25 2.20 -9.65 5.65
N GLN A 26 1.59 -8.46 5.65
CA GLN A 26 0.55 -8.12 4.66
C GLN A 26 1.09 -8.19 3.24
N MET A 27 2.35 -7.84 3.05
CA MET A 27 3.01 -7.86 1.73
C MET A 27 3.02 -9.26 1.11
N THR A 28 2.91 -10.31 1.91
CA THR A 28 2.92 -11.70 1.42
C THR A 28 1.55 -12.20 0.98
N GLN A 29 0.49 -11.43 1.18
CA GLN A 29 -0.87 -11.94 1.04
C GLN A 29 -1.49 -11.78 -0.34
N GLY A 30 -0.96 -10.89 -1.18
CA GLY A 30 -1.56 -10.60 -2.47
C GLY A 30 -0.64 -10.92 -3.65
N GLU A 31 -1.13 -10.58 -4.84
CA GLU A 31 -0.33 -10.71 -6.05
C GLU A 31 0.53 -9.47 -6.23
N VAL A 32 1.79 -9.66 -6.60
CA VAL A 32 2.70 -8.56 -6.88
C VAL A 32 2.21 -7.78 -8.11
N VAL A 33 2.14 -6.46 -7.96
CA VAL A 33 1.84 -5.53 -9.05
C VAL A 33 3.17 -4.94 -9.51
N ALA A 34 3.47 -5.08 -10.79
CA ALA A 34 4.82 -4.82 -11.31
C ALA A 34 5.23 -3.34 -11.23
N SER A 35 4.28 -2.41 -11.33
CA SER A 35 4.58 -0.98 -11.31
C SER A 35 3.37 -0.19 -10.82
N LEU A 36 3.63 1.05 -10.42
CA LEU A 36 2.57 1.96 -10.00
C LEU A 36 1.59 2.24 -11.16
N ALA A 37 2.08 2.27 -12.39
CA ALA A 37 1.24 2.49 -13.56
C ALA A 37 0.19 1.38 -13.74
N GLU A 38 0.49 0.16 -13.29
CA GLU A 38 -0.42 -0.98 -13.37
C GLU A 38 -1.30 -1.13 -12.13
N ALA A 39 -1.05 -0.33 -11.10
CA ALA A 39 -1.80 -0.42 -9.85
C ALA A 39 -3.23 0.08 -10.04
N GLN A 40 -4.12 -0.49 -9.27
CA GLN A 40 -5.53 -0.13 -9.26
C GLN A 40 -5.95 0.39 -7.89
N PRO A 41 -7.04 1.16 -7.82
CA PRO A 41 -7.56 1.61 -6.52
C PRO A 41 -7.79 0.42 -5.59
N GLY A 42 -7.34 0.56 -4.36
CA GLY A 42 -7.45 -0.49 -3.36
C GLY A 42 -6.20 -1.36 -3.22
N ASP A 43 -5.24 -1.27 -4.13
CA ASP A 43 -3.98 -1.99 -3.99
C ASP A 43 -3.19 -1.46 -2.78
N LEU A 44 -2.40 -2.34 -2.17
CA LEU A 44 -1.55 -1.98 -1.04
C LEU A 44 -0.14 -1.69 -1.52
N ALA A 45 0.41 -0.56 -1.07
CA ALA A 45 1.78 -0.17 -1.37
C ALA A 45 2.60 -0.24 -0.08
N PHE A 46 3.82 -0.78 -0.19
CA PHE A 46 4.70 -1.06 0.95
C PHE A 46 5.98 -0.26 0.81
N PHE A 47 6.48 0.24 1.93
CA PHE A 47 7.52 1.26 1.93
C PHE A 47 8.60 0.97 2.97
N ASP A 48 9.78 1.50 2.72
CA ASP A 48 10.84 1.68 3.69
C ASP A 48 11.07 3.18 3.91
N HIS A 49 11.86 3.55 4.93
CA HIS A 49 12.18 4.95 5.20
C HIS A 49 13.05 5.56 4.10
N ALA A 50 12.76 6.81 3.76
CA ALA A 50 13.44 7.51 2.67
C ALA A 50 14.95 7.74 2.93
N ASP A 51 15.36 7.79 4.18
CA ASP A 51 16.75 8.03 4.57
C ASP A 51 17.59 6.76 4.75
N ARG A 52 17.02 5.60 4.42
CA ARG A 52 17.73 4.33 4.56
C ARG A 52 18.52 3.96 3.31
N ASP A 53 19.50 3.07 3.52
CA ASP A 53 20.24 2.44 2.44
C ASP A 53 19.25 1.76 1.48
N PRO A 54 19.24 2.13 0.17
CA PRO A 54 18.32 1.54 -0.78
C PRO A 54 18.50 0.03 -0.97
N LYS A 55 19.58 -0.56 -0.47
CA LYS A 55 19.77 -2.01 -0.48
C LYS A 55 19.12 -2.70 0.70
N ALA A 56 18.76 -1.97 1.75
CA ALA A 56 18.12 -2.53 2.94
C ALA A 56 16.61 -2.52 2.76
N THR A 57 16.03 -3.64 2.35
CA THR A 57 14.60 -3.79 2.19
C THR A 57 13.95 -4.15 3.52
N ASN A 58 13.69 -3.14 4.34
CA ASN A 58 13.04 -3.34 5.63
C ASN A 58 11.67 -2.66 5.61
N ILE A 59 10.63 -3.44 5.39
CA ILE A 59 9.27 -2.90 5.25
C ILE A 59 8.81 -2.32 6.58
N SER A 60 8.59 -1.01 6.61
CA SER A 60 8.21 -0.28 7.82
C SER A 60 6.86 0.44 7.69
N HIS A 61 6.29 0.50 6.49
CA HIS A 61 5.07 1.26 6.27
C HIS A 61 4.23 0.64 5.16
N VAL A 62 2.91 0.83 5.25
CA VAL A 62 1.96 0.37 4.23
C VAL A 62 0.85 1.41 4.10
N GLY A 63 0.35 1.56 2.88
CA GLY A 63 -0.79 2.42 2.61
C GLY A 63 -1.68 1.84 1.52
N LEU A 64 -2.84 2.44 1.34
CA LEU A 64 -3.86 2.02 0.40
C LEU A 64 -3.89 2.99 -0.78
N LEU A 65 -3.69 2.49 -1.99
CA LEU A 65 -3.74 3.33 -3.18
C LEU A 65 -5.18 3.74 -3.49
N LEU A 66 -5.39 5.04 -3.65
CA LEU A 66 -6.66 5.58 -4.14
C LEU A 66 -6.68 5.55 -5.67
N ASP A 67 -5.53 5.81 -6.27
CA ASP A 67 -5.25 5.66 -7.69
C ASP A 67 -3.73 5.55 -7.84
N ASN A 68 -3.19 5.73 -9.04
CA ASN A 68 -1.74 5.64 -9.25
C ASN A 68 -0.99 6.92 -8.91
N GLN A 69 -1.66 7.92 -8.34
CA GLN A 69 -1.05 9.21 -7.95
C GLN A 69 -1.29 9.58 -6.50
N LYS A 70 -2.25 8.94 -5.82
CA LYS A 70 -2.65 9.28 -4.45
C LYS A 70 -2.74 8.05 -3.59
N ILE A 71 -2.28 8.19 -2.36
CA ILE A 71 -2.31 7.14 -1.35
C ILE A 71 -2.94 7.66 -0.07
N ILE A 72 -3.77 6.83 0.57
CA ILE A 72 -4.27 7.08 1.92
C ILE A 72 -3.54 6.16 2.89
N HIS A 73 -2.99 6.72 3.94
CA HIS A 73 -2.19 5.95 4.88
C HIS A 73 -2.24 6.59 6.27
N CYS A 74 -1.83 5.82 7.28
CA CYS A 74 -1.79 6.28 8.66
C CYS A 74 -0.35 6.44 9.10
N SER A 75 0.09 7.70 9.22
CA SER A 75 1.39 8.08 9.76
C SER A 75 1.13 9.13 10.84
N GLY A 76 0.98 8.66 12.10
CA GLY A 76 0.47 9.46 13.19
C GLY A 76 -1.04 9.67 13.13
N LYS A 77 -1.56 10.03 11.98
CA LYS A 77 -2.99 10.10 11.67
C LYS A 77 -3.23 9.65 10.24
N VAL A 78 -4.50 9.40 9.91
CA VAL A 78 -4.88 9.05 8.53
C VAL A 78 -4.86 10.32 7.68
N HIS A 79 -4.15 10.27 6.55
CA HIS A 79 -4.11 11.38 5.60
C HIS A 79 -3.82 10.89 4.18
N ILE A 80 -3.99 11.77 3.21
CA ILE A 80 -3.76 11.48 1.80
C ILE A 80 -2.54 12.26 1.34
N ASP A 81 -1.63 11.58 0.66
CA ASP A 81 -0.43 12.18 0.07
C ASP A 81 -0.28 11.74 -1.38
N MET A 82 0.64 12.38 -2.07
CA MET A 82 1.00 12.00 -3.43
C MET A 82 1.98 10.84 -3.42
N ILE A 83 1.88 9.99 -4.44
CA ILE A 83 2.80 8.85 -4.62
C ILE A 83 3.29 8.81 -6.06
N ASP A 84 4.55 8.46 -6.24
CA ASP A 84 5.14 8.15 -7.55
C ASP A 84 6.01 6.88 -7.43
N GLU A 85 6.77 6.56 -8.48
CA GLU A 85 7.60 5.35 -8.51
C GLU A 85 8.70 5.36 -7.44
N GLN A 86 9.08 6.51 -6.91
CA GLN A 86 10.05 6.61 -5.83
C GLN A 86 9.41 6.35 -4.46
N GLY A 87 8.18 6.81 -4.26
CA GLY A 87 7.48 6.65 -2.99
C GLY A 87 6.52 7.78 -2.69
N ILE A 88 6.31 8.02 -1.40
CA ILE A 88 5.36 9.04 -0.91
C ILE A 88 6.06 10.39 -0.80
N HIS A 89 5.41 11.41 -1.34
CA HIS A 89 5.90 12.79 -1.28
C HIS A 89 4.91 13.69 -0.54
N LEU A 90 5.45 14.59 0.27
CA LEU A 90 4.66 15.69 0.85
C LEU A 90 4.34 16.72 -0.23
N ALA A 91 3.44 17.66 0.12
CA ALA A 91 3.03 18.73 -0.80
C ALA A 91 4.20 19.59 -1.31
N ASP A 92 5.27 19.72 -0.51
CA ASP A 92 6.47 20.46 -0.88
C ASP A 92 7.43 19.64 -1.76
N GLY A 93 7.07 18.38 -2.06
CA GLY A 93 7.89 17.49 -2.88
C GLY A 93 8.86 16.62 -2.09
N GLU A 94 8.93 16.76 -0.76
CA GLU A 94 9.83 15.96 0.06
C GLU A 94 9.42 14.47 0.05
N LEU A 95 10.35 13.60 -0.30
CA LEU A 95 10.16 12.14 -0.26
C LEU A 95 10.26 11.65 1.18
N THR A 96 9.19 11.03 1.69
CA THR A 96 9.13 10.56 3.07
C THR A 96 9.29 9.06 3.21
N HIS A 97 8.89 8.29 2.20
CA HIS A 97 8.91 6.83 2.23
C HIS A 97 9.28 6.30 0.85
N HIS A 98 10.24 5.37 0.79
CA HIS A 98 10.61 4.70 -0.47
C HIS A 98 9.64 3.58 -0.79
N LEU A 99 9.10 3.57 -2.00
CA LEU A 99 8.24 2.49 -2.48
C LEU A 99 9.07 1.23 -2.72
N VAL A 100 8.67 0.13 -2.10
CA VAL A 100 9.34 -1.17 -2.24
C VAL A 100 8.53 -2.11 -3.11
N GLN A 101 7.23 -2.24 -2.85
CA GLN A 101 6.39 -3.20 -3.57
C GLN A 101 4.92 -2.82 -3.47
N ILE A 102 4.16 -3.21 -4.49
CA ILE A 102 2.70 -3.08 -4.51
C ILE A 102 2.12 -4.48 -4.65
N ILE A 103 1.06 -4.76 -3.90
CA ILE A 103 0.29 -6.00 -4.09
C ILE A 103 -1.18 -5.69 -4.34
N GLY A 104 -1.85 -6.58 -5.05
CA GLY A 104 -3.27 -6.47 -5.34
C GLY A 104 -4.04 -7.64 -4.77
N LEU A 105 -4.98 -7.35 -3.88
CA LEU A 105 -5.95 -8.31 -3.35
C LEU A 105 -7.29 -8.14 -4.04
N MET A 106 -7.72 -6.89 -4.22
CA MET A 106 -9.01 -6.59 -4.84
C MET A 106 -9.04 -6.95 -6.33
N ILE A 107 -7.92 -6.83 -7.02
CA ILE A 107 -7.82 -7.24 -8.44
C ILE A 107 -8.15 -8.72 -8.58
N ARG A 108 -7.56 -9.57 -7.71
CA ARG A 108 -7.82 -11.02 -7.72
C ARG A 108 -9.29 -11.30 -7.48
N TYR A 109 -9.91 -10.62 -6.51
CA TYR A 109 -11.32 -10.78 -6.20
C TYR A 109 -12.20 -10.39 -7.40
N GLN A 110 -11.90 -9.27 -8.04
CA GLN A 110 -12.66 -8.78 -9.20
C GLN A 110 -12.52 -9.71 -10.40
N ARG A 111 -11.33 -10.27 -10.63
CA ARG A 111 -11.12 -11.25 -11.71
C ARG A 111 -11.95 -12.50 -11.49
N SER A 112 -12.01 -13.00 -10.25
CA SER A 112 -12.84 -14.16 -9.91
C SER A 112 -14.30 -13.89 -10.18
N GLN A 113 -14.80 -12.72 -9.85
CA GLN A 113 -16.17 -12.32 -10.11
C GLN A 113 -16.46 -12.26 -11.61
N GLN A 114 -15.55 -11.74 -12.40
CA GLN A 114 -15.72 -11.66 -13.85
C GLN A 114 -15.73 -13.04 -14.50
N LEU A 115 -14.90 -13.96 -14.03
CA LEU A 115 -14.84 -15.32 -14.58
C LEU A 115 -16.10 -16.14 -14.28
N ASN A 116 -16.83 -15.78 -13.23
CA ASN A 116 -18.02 -16.50 -12.81
C ASN A 116 -19.32 -15.98 -13.45
N ARG A 117 -19.21 -15.05 -14.37
CA ARG A 117 -20.39 -14.49 -15.06
C ARG A 117 -20.78 -15.29 -16.29
#